data_da63acb031ffcecd257c4d5062f453da
#
_entry.id   da63acb031ffcecd257c4d5062f453da
#
_cell.length_a   1.000
_cell.length_b   1.000
_cell.length_c   1.000
_cell.angle_alpha   90.00
_cell.angle_beta   90.00
_cell.angle_gamma   90.00
#
_symmetry.space_group_name_H-M   'P 1'
#
loop_
_entity.id
_entity.type
_entity.pdbx_description
1 polymer ?
#
loop_
_entity_poly.entity_id
_entity_poly.type
_entity_poly.pdbx_seq_one_letter_code
_entity_poly.pdbx_strand_id
1 'polypeptide(L)'
;MVYEEFESRVRDGEIPADLLVRFDAVTGEQFVPAGELELYGQLRDPGRRAFRDKLTQPGLPIITAILVGLQLRIYLASWAPGAEDWLQTEWTNWAPGILERGEVLRLFSYGLLHVSFTHLLFNLTFLAYTGYNLERALGRANLFLLYFGSVFTGGVLSMWMAPGRPSLGASGGDFGLIAAAVVFGWKHWDDIPTSARTKFGWALVPYLAFSLISGLSAENVDNWGHLGGLIGGATLMTFLAPEISKTVAVRNRWIRRVSLALCAAVCALLFSGGIRLIPLKAHTAGAWTVPVPSYWREGWTFTGDRGWFSPTGDATMVVSRTVHERPLKPGVAVDKLVERIGAGVAEATIVSRDPITVAGRDGEVLVIEFQLSGEPQVVNVVVLTRGVVAYQALIQTRRLLLDRYSPLLERAIDQAILEVPEELVMAEQRSEMHPRSWQPAVELGDALYRVGEPKRALVAYERALAREPSQPRALVGRLRVYAHYDLRGGLDLARQTLEMEALDARITVAAVDLLDAVGAHEEARAALDLAWVEQPSNGILRRSRLKRGMSAED
;
A
#
# COMPACT_ATOMS: atom_id res chain seq x y z
N MET A 1 -71.99 23.32 -11.39
CA MET A 1 -70.77 23.99 -10.97
C MET A 1 -69.84 23.97 -12.16
N VAL A 2 -69.29 25.10 -12.54
CA VAL A 2 -68.29 25.17 -13.63
C VAL A 2 -66.95 24.64 -13.09
N TYR A 3 -66.12 24.08 -13.95
CA TYR A 3 -64.85 23.45 -13.57
C TYR A 3 -63.94 24.38 -12.74
N GLU A 4 -63.83 25.65 -13.11
CA GLU A 4 -63.03 26.64 -12.38
C GLU A 4 -63.61 26.95 -10.97
N GLU A 5 -64.87 26.94 -10.81
CA GLU A 5 -65.55 27.11 -9.51
C GLU A 5 -65.31 25.86 -8.62
N PHE A 6 -65.34 24.65 -9.20
CA PHE A 6 -65.02 23.43 -8.48
C PHE A 6 -63.60 23.47 -7.98
N GLU A 7 -62.60 23.85 -8.83
CA GLU A 7 -61.21 23.98 -8.42
C GLU A 7 -61.01 24.94 -7.25
N SER A 8 -61.65 26.15 -7.31
CA SER A 8 -61.53 27.11 -6.23
C SER A 8 -62.12 26.59 -4.92
N ARG A 9 -63.31 26.05 -4.94
CA ARG A 9 -63.99 25.52 -3.76
C ARG A 9 -63.34 24.28 -3.16
N VAL A 10 -62.68 23.44 -3.98
CA VAL A 10 -61.82 22.33 -3.47
C VAL A 10 -60.58 22.88 -2.77
N ARG A 11 -59.92 23.92 -3.33
CA ARG A 11 -58.75 24.59 -2.68
C ARG A 11 -59.12 25.21 -1.35
N ASP A 12 -60.35 25.85 -1.27
CA ASP A 12 -60.86 26.51 -0.06
C ASP A 12 -61.36 25.49 0.98
N GLY A 13 -61.40 24.21 0.64
CA GLY A 13 -61.85 23.18 1.56
C GLY A 13 -63.36 23.00 1.67
N GLU A 14 -64.09 23.61 0.80
CA GLU A 14 -65.58 23.63 0.81
C GLU A 14 -66.22 22.39 0.18
N ILE A 15 -65.45 21.62 -0.67
CA ILE A 15 -65.92 20.40 -1.29
C ILE A 15 -65.42 19.21 -0.48
N PRO A 16 -66.28 18.40 0.17
CA PRO A 16 -65.89 17.17 0.85
C PRO A 16 -65.58 16.07 -0.17
N ALA A 17 -64.73 15.07 0.23
CA ALA A 17 -64.26 14.02 -0.66
C ALA A 17 -65.37 13.09 -1.16
N ASP A 18 -66.41 12.92 -0.41
CA ASP A 18 -67.56 12.06 -0.66
C ASP A 18 -68.63 12.72 -1.52
N LEU A 19 -68.53 14.05 -1.79
CA LEU A 19 -69.44 14.73 -2.68
C LEU A 19 -69.43 14.13 -4.08
N LEU A 20 -70.58 13.67 -4.57
CA LEU A 20 -70.68 13.12 -5.91
C LEU A 20 -70.64 14.25 -6.96
N VAL A 21 -69.73 14.16 -7.86
CA VAL A 21 -69.50 15.12 -8.94
C VAL A 21 -69.48 14.42 -10.31
N ARG A 22 -69.91 15.15 -11.35
CA ARG A 22 -69.82 14.66 -12.73
C ARG A 22 -69.25 15.78 -13.59
N PHE A 23 -68.23 15.39 -14.36
CA PHE A 23 -67.57 16.19 -15.39
C PHE A 23 -67.46 15.36 -16.67
N ASP A 24 -68.32 15.68 -17.66
CA ASP A 24 -68.43 14.86 -18.89
C ASP A 24 -67.08 14.55 -19.58
N ALA A 25 -66.14 15.47 -19.50
CA ALA A 25 -64.77 15.29 -20.04
C ALA A 25 -63.86 14.33 -19.22
N VAL A 26 -64.21 14.04 -17.94
CA VAL A 26 -63.35 13.29 -17.01
C VAL A 26 -64.04 12.00 -16.52
N THR A 27 -65.32 12.10 -16.16
CA THR A 27 -66.10 10.99 -15.60
C THR A 27 -67.13 10.40 -16.59
N GLY A 28 -67.28 11.03 -17.75
CA GLY A 28 -68.34 10.71 -18.67
C GLY A 28 -69.71 11.01 -18.04
N GLU A 29 -70.66 10.09 -18.24
CA GLU A 29 -72.02 10.23 -17.68
C GLU A 29 -72.16 9.81 -16.20
N GLN A 30 -71.05 9.31 -15.59
CA GLN A 30 -71.09 8.79 -14.22
C GLN A 30 -70.86 9.87 -13.18
N PHE A 31 -71.54 9.76 -12.07
CA PHE A 31 -71.25 10.50 -10.85
C PHE A 31 -70.26 9.73 -10.01
N VAL A 32 -69.15 10.36 -9.69
CA VAL A 32 -68.07 9.77 -8.86
C VAL A 32 -67.84 10.66 -7.63
N PRO A 33 -67.43 10.10 -6.48
CA PRO A 33 -67.02 10.91 -5.34
C PRO A 33 -65.88 11.86 -5.75
N ALA A 34 -65.97 13.12 -5.32
CA ALA A 34 -64.95 14.13 -5.64
C ALA A 34 -63.56 13.70 -5.25
N GLY A 35 -63.38 12.96 -4.14
CA GLY A 35 -62.13 12.41 -3.66
C GLY A 35 -61.51 11.36 -4.55
N GLU A 36 -62.27 10.71 -5.45
CA GLU A 36 -61.75 9.75 -6.44
C GLU A 36 -61.17 10.46 -7.66
N LEU A 37 -61.47 11.74 -7.85
CA LEU A 37 -60.84 12.51 -8.92
C LEU A 37 -59.38 12.81 -8.57
N GLU A 38 -58.48 12.47 -9.45
CA GLU A 38 -57.06 12.79 -9.31
C GLU A 38 -56.84 14.31 -9.06
N LEU A 39 -57.62 15.15 -9.71
CA LEU A 39 -57.61 16.57 -9.56
C LEU A 39 -57.98 17.03 -8.13
N TYR A 40 -58.91 16.36 -7.46
CA TYR A 40 -59.32 16.70 -6.09
C TYR A 40 -58.16 16.57 -5.11
N GLY A 41 -57.41 15.44 -5.17
CA GLY A 41 -56.21 15.22 -4.36
C GLY A 41 -55.11 16.25 -4.64
N GLN A 42 -54.93 16.64 -5.90
CA GLN A 42 -53.96 17.67 -6.30
C GLN A 42 -54.32 19.07 -5.79
N LEU A 43 -55.58 19.42 -5.80
CA LEU A 43 -56.07 20.73 -5.35
C LEU A 43 -56.03 20.88 -3.83
N ARG A 44 -56.29 19.80 -3.09
CA ARG A 44 -56.24 19.75 -1.62
C ARG A 44 -54.81 19.74 -1.07
N ASP A 45 -53.83 19.29 -1.85
CA ASP A 45 -52.40 19.25 -1.46
C ASP A 45 -51.53 20.03 -2.46
N PRO A 46 -51.40 21.36 -2.28
CA PRO A 46 -50.56 22.18 -3.16
C PRO A 46 -49.12 21.72 -3.24
N GLY A 47 -48.61 21.10 -2.17
CA GLY A 47 -47.24 20.54 -2.16
C GLY A 47 -47.09 19.36 -3.11
N ARG A 48 -48.09 18.46 -3.12
CA ARG A 48 -48.09 17.30 -4.03
C ARG A 48 -48.23 17.75 -5.50
N ARG A 49 -49.06 18.75 -5.77
CA ARG A 49 -49.17 19.33 -7.11
C ARG A 49 -47.85 19.93 -7.58
N ALA A 50 -47.24 20.81 -6.78
CA ALA A 50 -45.95 21.41 -7.10
C ALA A 50 -44.82 20.35 -7.31
N PHE A 51 -44.88 19.24 -6.57
CA PHE A 51 -43.98 18.14 -6.75
C PHE A 51 -44.18 17.41 -8.10
N ARG A 52 -45.44 17.10 -8.48
CA ARG A 52 -45.77 16.47 -9.76
C ARG A 52 -45.36 17.36 -10.94
N ASP A 53 -45.62 18.67 -10.85
CA ASP A 53 -45.18 19.65 -11.85
C ASP A 53 -43.66 19.65 -12.04
N LYS A 54 -42.92 19.57 -10.96
CA LYS A 54 -41.45 19.42 -11.05
C LYS A 54 -41.01 18.18 -11.79
N LEU A 55 -41.71 17.05 -11.71
CA LEU A 55 -41.37 15.82 -12.40
C LEU A 55 -41.73 15.81 -13.88
N THR A 56 -42.77 16.56 -14.28
CA THR A 56 -43.31 16.55 -15.65
C THR A 56 -42.82 17.70 -16.52
N GLN A 57 -42.59 18.89 -15.93
CA GLN A 57 -42.12 20.07 -16.66
C GLN A 57 -40.60 20.06 -16.83
N PRO A 58 -40.04 20.61 -17.92
CA PRO A 58 -38.59 20.73 -18.07
C PRO A 58 -37.97 21.64 -16.99
N GLY A 59 -36.78 21.36 -16.53
CA GLY A 59 -36.04 22.13 -15.54
C GLY A 59 -34.53 21.94 -15.68
N LEU A 60 -33.75 22.88 -15.15
CA LEU A 60 -32.30 22.83 -15.20
C LEU A 60 -31.72 22.02 -14.02
N PRO A 61 -31.11 20.85 -14.26
CA PRO A 61 -30.47 20.04 -13.25
C PRO A 61 -29.03 20.55 -13.01
N ILE A 62 -28.89 21.57 -12.16
CA ILE A 62 -27.62 22.31 -12.01
C ILE A 62 -26.52 21.44 -11.44
N ILE A 63 -26.80 20.65 -10.40
CA ILE A 63 -25.78 19.77 -9.79
C ILE A 63 -25.38 18.65 -10.74
N THR A 64 -26.34 18.04 -11.42
CA THR A 64 -26.08 17.04 -12.45
C THR A 64 -25.18 17.60 -13.55
N ALA A 65 -25.51 18.81 -14.06
CA ALA A 65 -24.71 19.46 -15.10
C ALA A 65 -23.28 19.80 -14.62
N ILE A 66 -23.13 20.27 -13.38
CA ILE A 66 -21.81 20.53 -12.77
C ILE A 66 -21.02 19.23 -12.67
N LEU A 67 -21.59 18.13 -12.18
CA LEU A 67 -20.91 16.85 -12.05
C LEU A 67 -20.48 16.28 -13.39
N VAL A 68 -21.35 16.35 -14.41
CA VAL A 68 -21.03 15.95 -15.79
C VAL A 68 -19.88 16.78 -16.35
N GLY A 69 -19.98 18.12 -16.24
CA GLY A 69 -18.96 19.03 -16.73
C GLY A 69 -17.61 18.88 -16.03
N LEU A 70 -17.63 18.65 -14.71
CA LEU A 70 -16.42 18.42 -13.91
C LEU A 70 -15.69 17.13 -14.33
N GLN A 71 -16.41 16.02 -14.47
CA GLN A 71 -15.82 14.74 -14.90
C GLN A 71 -15.26 14.84 -16.33
N LEU A 72 -16.01 15.47 -17.25
CA LEU A 72 -15.52 15.71 -18.61
C LEU A 72 -14.26 16.56 -18.61
N ARG A 73 -14.22 17.65 -17.83
CA ARG A 73 -13.05 18.53 -17.72
C ARG A 73 -11.84 17.79 -17.17
N ILE A 74 -12.01 16.98 -16.11
CA ILE A 74 -10.91 16.20 -15.53
C ILE A 74 -10.39 15.18 -16.54
N TYR A 75 -11.27 14.50 -17.26
CA TYR A 75 -10.87 13.57 -18.31
C TYR A 75 -10.11 14.24 -19.46
N LEU A 76 -10.56 15.39 -19.92
CA LEU A 76 -9.83 16.16 -20.93
C LEU A 76 -8.48 16.68 -20.40
N ALA A 77 -8.41 17.05 -19.12
CA ALA A 77 -7.17 17.50 -18.49
C ALA A 77 -6.15 16.35 -18.35
N SER A 78 -6.60 15.09 -18.24
CA SER A 78 -5.69 13.93 -18.17
C SER A 78 -4.87 13.70 -19.44
N TRP A 79 -5.25 14.28 -20.58
CA TRP A 79 -4.50 14.21 -21.83
C TRP A 79 -3.23 15.08 -21.86
N ALA A 80 -3.08 15.99 -20.90
CA ALA A 80 -1.84 16.75 -20.78
C ALA A 80 -0.67 15.83 -20.36
N PRO A 81 0.56 16.07 -20.86
CA PRO A 81 1.72 15.23 -20.52
C PRO A 81 1.91 15.06 -19.01
N GLY A 82 1.96 13.81 -18.54
CA GLY A 82 2.12 13.46 -17.12
C GLY A 82 0.88 13.66 -16.24
N ALA A 83 -0.20 14.27 -16.74
CA ALA A 83 -1.40 14.53 -15.95
C ALA A 83 -2.19 13.26 -15.65
N GLU A 84 -2.25 12.30 -16.57
CA GLU A 84 -2.92 11.02 -16.36
C GLU A 84 -2.25 10.26 -15.21
N ASP A 85 -0.94 10.09 -15.25
CA ASP A 85 -0.17 9.41 -14.21
C ASP A 85 -0.33 10.09 -12.85
N TRP A 86 -0.27 11.43 -12.83
CA TRP A 86 -0.47 12.21 -11.61
C TRP A 86 -1.88 12.02 -11.05
N LEU A 87 -2.93 12.15 -11.87
CA LEU A 87 -4.33 11.99 -11.45
C LEU A 87 -4.58 10.56 -10.93
N GLN A 88 -4.11 9.54 -11.64
CA GLN A 88 -4.26 8.16 -11.20
C GLN A 88 -3.48 7.91 -9.90
N THR A 89 -2.29 8.50 -9.75
CA THR A 89 -1.47 8.36 -8.55
C THR A 89 -2.09 9.05 -7.34
N GLU A 90 -2.59 10.28 -7.48
CA GLU A 90 -3.02 11.10 -6.35
C GLU A 90 -4.52 11.00 -6.03
N TRP A 91 -5.37 10.65 -7.01
CA TRP A 91 -6.81 10.73 -6.87
C TRP A 91 -7.55 9.39 -6.84
N THR A 92 -6.90 8.26 -7.17
CA THR A 92 -7.54 6.93 -7.08
C THR A 92 -7.84 6.55 -5.64
N ASN A 93 -8.91 5.79 -5.45
CA ASN A 93 -9.18 5.11 -4.19
C ASN A 93 -8.12 4.02 -3.97
N TRP A 94 -7.16 4.31 -3.12
CA TRP A 94 -6.02 3.45 -2.84
C TRP A 94 -5.83 3.31 -1.33
N ALA A 95 -6.05 2.10 -0.83
CA ALA A 95 -6.10 1.83 0.61
C ALA A 95 -4.87 2.31 1.40
N PRO A 96 -3.62 2.09 0.96
CA PRO A 96 -2.46 2.60 1.69
C PRO A 96 -2.40 4.13 1.77
N GLY A 97 -2.74 4.83 0.67
CA GLY A 97 -2.82 6.29 0.68
C GLY A 97 -3.81 6.82 1.71
N ILE A 98 -4.97 6.17 1.81
CA ILE A 98 -6.04 6.57 2.72
C ILE A 98 -5.69 6.20 4.17
N LEU A 99 -5.28 4.96 4.43
CA LEU A 99 -5.13 4.41 5.78
C LEU A 99 -3.80 4.74 6.43
N GLU A 100 -2.73 4.84 5.66
CA GLU A 100 -1.40 5.06 6.17
C GLU A 100 -0.96 6.53 6.11
N ARG A 101 -1.39 7.26 5.06
CA ARG A 101 -1.02 8.67 4.83
C ARG A 101 -2.14 9.65 5.14
N GLY A 102 -3.35 9.16 5.48
CA GLY A 102 -4.49 10.00 5.81
C GLY A 102 -5.12 10.74 4.62
N GLU A 103 -4.92 10.27 3.37
CA GLU A 103 -5.40 10.89 2.14
C GLU A 103 -6.90 10.61 1.90
N VAL A 104 -7.75 10.94 2.89
CA VAL A 104 -9.19 10.61 2.88
C VAL A 104 -9.97 11.24 1.73
N LEU A 105 -9.47 12.32 1.10
CA LEU A 105 -10.09 12.91 -0.07
C LEU A 105 -10.16 11.94 -1.25
N ARG A 106 -9.31 10.91 -1.28
CA ARG A 106 -9.37 9.82 -2.28
C ARG A 106 -10.68 9.05 -2.26
N LEU A 107 -11.37 8.99 -1.11
CA LEU A 107 -12.72 8.40 -1.01
C LEU A 107 -13.80 9.16 -1.80
N PHE A 108 -13.48 10.35 -2.29
CA PHE A 108 -14.35 11.19 -3.10
C PHE A 108 -13.78 11.45 -4.49
N SER A 109 -12.48 11.76 -4.60
CA SER A 109 -11.82 12.14 -5.85
C SER A 109 -11.80 11.01 -6.87
N TYR A 110 -11.67 9.76 -6.44
CA TYR A 110 -11.68 8.60 -7.32
C TYR A 110 -12.94 8.51 -8.19
N GLY A 111 -14.09 8.95 -7.66
CA GLY A 111 -15.37 9.00 -8.34
C GLY A 111 -15.46 10.05 -9.45
N LEU A 112 -14.41 10.82 -9.69
CA LEU A 112 -14.31 11.82 -10.77
C LEU A 112 -13.37 11.38 -11.91
N LEU A 113 -12.64 10.27 -11.74
CA LEU A 113 -11.64 9.78 -12.69
C LEU A 113 -12.21 8.72 -13.65
N HIS A 114 -11.64 8.63 -14.84
CA HIS A 114 -12.01 7.63 -15.84
C HIS A 114 -10.79 7.15 -16.64
N VAL A 115 -10.67 5.84 -16.83
CA VAL A 115 -9.55 5.21 -17.55
C VAL A 115 -9.70 5.26 -19.08
N SER A 116 -10.93 5.46 -19.61
CA SER A 116 -11.17 5.46 -21.06
C SER A 116 -12.38 6.31 -21.40
N PHE A 117 -12.43 6.75 -22.67
CA PHE A 117 -13.59 7.48 -23.19
C PHE A 117 -14.90 6.70 -23.06
N THR A 118 -14.86 5.41 -23.34
CA THR A 118 -16.05 4.54 -23.22
C THR A 118 -16.54 4.47 -21.79
N HIS A 119 -15.61 4.33 -20.81
CA HIS A 119 -15.93 4.32 -19.39
C HIS A 119 -16.57 5.65 -18.95
N LEU A 120 -15.98 6.78 -19.36
CA LEU A 120 -16.55 8.12 -19.14
C LEU A 120 -17.95 8.25 -19.73
N LEU A 121 -18.13 7.87 -21.00
CA LEU A 121 -19.39 8.03 -21.72
C LEU A 121 -20.53 7.28 -21.04
N PHE A 122 -20.30 6.03 -20.64
CA PHE A 122 -21.32 5.27 -19.91
C PHE A 122 -21.68 5.92 -18.58
N ASN A 123 -20.71 6.29 -17.75
CA ASN A 123 -20.96 6.93 -16.47
C ASN A 123 -21.69 8.27 -16.65
N LEU A 124 -21.25 9.12 -17.57
CA LEU A 124 -21.94 10.40 -17.82
C LEU A 124 -23.38 10.22 -18.31
N THR A 125 -23.65 9.19 -19.11
CA THR A 125 -25.01 8.88 -19.57
C THR A 125 -25.92 8.53 -18.40
N PHE A 126 -25.44 7.68 -17.48
CA PHE A 126 -26.22 7.29 -16.29
C PHE A 126 -26.37 8.41 -15.30
N LEU A 127 -25.29 9.15 -15.02
CA LEU A 127 -25.34 10.34 -14.19
C LEU A 127 -26.32 11.36 -14.74
N ALA A 128 -26.25 11.65 -16.04
CA ALA A 128 -27.15 12.62 -16.68
C ALA A 128 -28.60 12.18 -16.58
N TYR A 129 -28.91 10.92 -16.88
CA TYR A 129 -30.28 10.41 -16.84
C TYR A 129 -30.82 10.32 -15.41
N THR A 130 -30.12 9.62 -14.53
CA THR A 130 -30.59 9.35 -13.15
C THR A 130 -30.51 10.61 -12.28
N GLY A 131 -29.39 11.33 -12.41
CA GLY A 131 -29.17 12.59 -11.70
C GLY A 131 -30.21 13.65 -12.06
N TYR A 132 -30.52 13.83 -13.37
CA TYR A 132 -31.58 14.75 -13.82
C TYR A 132 -32.89 14.47 -13.12
N ASN A 133 -33.33 13.21 -13.11
CA ASN A 133 -34.63 12.86 -12.55
C ASN A 133 -34.68 13.00 -11.01
N LEU A 134 -33.61 12.54 -10.33
CA LEU A 134 -33.52 12.65 -8.86
C LEU A 134 -33.32 14.10 -8.39
N GLU A 135 -32.55 14.93 -9.10
CA GLU A 135 -32.35 16.31 -8.72
C GLU A 135 -33.69 17.07 -8.75
N ARG A 136 -34.53 16.79 -9.74
CA ARG A 136 -35.87 17.38 -9.85
C ARG A 136 -36.80 16.84 -8.78
N ALA A 137 -36.71 15.56 -8.45
CA ALA A 137 -37.54 14.95 -7.42
C ALA A 137 -37.18 15.42 -6.00
N LEU A 138 -35.90 15.52 -5.69
CA LEU A 138 -35.37 15.69 -4.32
C LEU A 138 -34.73 17.05 -4.07
N GLY A 139 -34.41 17.79 -5.14
CA GLY A 139 -33.69 19.06 -5.07
C GLY A 139 -32.16 18.87 -5.04
N ARG A 140 -31.44 19.97 -5.32
CA ARG A 140 -29.99 20.03 -5.54
C ARG A 140 -29.16 19.45 -4.42
N ALA A 141 -29.45 19.88 -3.18
CA ALA A 141 -28.65 19.46 -2.02
C ALA A 141 -28.77 17.96 -1.72
N ASN A 142 -29.96 17.38 -1.94
CA ASN A 142 -30.17 15.94 -1.74
C ASN A 142 -29.49 15.12 -2.84
N LEU A 143 -29.47 15.59 -4.10
CA LEU A 143 -28.72 14.93 -5.16
C LEU A 143 -27.22 14.94 -4.85
N PHE A 144 -26.67 16.09 -4.44
CA PHE A 144 -25.27 16.19 -4.04
C PHE A 144 -24.91 15.18 -2.93
N LEU A 145 -25.73 15.12 -1.89
CA LEU A 145 -25.55 14.17 -0.79
C LEU A 145 -25.64 12.71 -1.25
N LEU A 146 -26.62 12.39 -2.10
CA LEU A 146 -26.77 11.03 -2.65
C LEU A 146 -25.57 10.62 -3.48
N TYR A 147 -25.11 11.48 -4.39
CA TYR A 147 -23.99 11.17 -5.26
C TYR A 147 -22.70 10.97 -4.45
N PHE A 148 -22.27 11.98 -3.68
CA PHE A 148 -21.04 11.89 -2.93
C PHE A 148 -21.10 10.91 -1.75
N GLY A 149 -22.26 10.74 -1.13
CA GLY A 149 -22.47 9.71 -0.12
C GLY A 149 -22.35 8.30 -0.70
N SER A 150 -22.84 8.07 -1.92
CA SER A 150 -22.70 6.79 -2.64
C SER A 150 -21.26 6.57 -3.11
N VAL A 151 -20.57 7.60 -3.62
CA VAL A 151 -19.15 7.53 -3.93
C VAL A 151 -18.35 7.16 -2.67
N PHE A 152 -18.60 7.84 -1.55
CA PHE A 152 -17.93 7.57 -0.29
C PHE A 152 -18.14 6.13 0.20
N THR A 153 -19.38 5.65 0.27
CA THR A 153 -19.67 4.27 0.71
C THR A 153 -19.11 3.22 -0.24
N GLY A 154 -19.12 3.51 -1.55
CA GLY A 154 -18.45 2.72 -2.57
C GLY A 154 -16.94 2.64 -2.32
N GLY A 155 -16.30 3.79 -2.12
CA GLY A 155 -14.88 3.87 -1.83
C GLY A 155 -14.47 3.15 -0.54
N VAL A 156 -15.26 3.28 0.52
CA VAL A 156 -15.02 2.57 1.80
C VAL A 156 -15.13 1.06 1.63
N LEU A 157 -16.18 0.57 0.96
CA LEU A 157 -16.36 -0.88 0.79
C LEU A 157 -15.29 -1.46 -0.16
N SER A 158 -14.95 -0.77 -1.24
CA SER A 158 -13.86 -1.14 -2.14
C SER A 158 -12.52 -1.21 -1.41
N MET A 159 -12.16 -0.16 -0.67
CA MET A 159 -10.96 -0.11 0.14
C MET A 159 -10.87 -1.28 1.14
N TRP A 160 -11.98 -1.64 1.77
CA TRP A 160 -12.01 -2.68 2.80
C TRP A 160 -11.95 -4.09 2.21
N MET A 161 -12.72 -4.35 1.14
CA MET A 161 -12.86 -5.68 0.55
C MET A 161 -11.78 -6.01 -0.48
N ALA A 162 -11.15 -4.99 -1.07
CA ALA A 162 -10.11 -5.14 -2.08
C ALA A 162 -8.93 -4.15 -1.85
N PRO A 163 -8.29 -4.12 -0.66
CA PRO A 163 -7.29 -3.11 -0.29
C PRO A 163 -6.06 -3.09 -1.21
N GLY A 164 -5.79 -4.20 -1.89
CA GLY A 164 -4.70 -4.34 -2.85
C GLY A 164 -5.01 -3.87 -4.27
N ARG A 165 -6.21 -3.37 -4.56
CA ARG A 165 -6.63 -2.93 -5.90
C ARG A 165 -7.00 -1.45 -5.85
N PRO A 166 -6.25 -0.56 -6.51
CA PRO A 166 -6.70 0.81 -6.69
C PRO A 166 -7.98 0.85 -7.52
N SER A 167 -8.92 1.70 -7.14
CA SER A 167 -10.20 1.87 -7.83
C SER A 167 -10.39 3.30 -8.29
N LEU A 168 -11.03 3.49 -9.46
CA LEU A 168 -11.42 4.78 -9.99
C LEU A 168 -12.66 4.64 -10.89
N GLY A 169 -13.48 5.67 -10.89
CA GLY A 169 -14.70 5.75 -11.70
C GLY A 169 -15.90 6.28 -10.95
N ALA A 170 -16.78 6.98 -11.65
CA ALA A 170 -18.02 7.53 -11.10
C ALA A 170 -19.08 6.45 -10.79
N SER A 171 -18.84 5.23 -11.24
CA SER A 171 -19.83 4.16 -11.20
C SER A 171 -20.38 3.84 -9.80
N GLY A 172 -19.57 3.94 -8.73
CA GLY A 172 -20.06 3.82 -7.36
C GLY A 172 -21.16 4.85 -7.04
N GLY A 173 -20.99 6.10 -7.48
CA GLY A 173 -22.01 7.14 -7.40
C GLY A 173 -23.23 6.83 -8.25
N ASP A 174 -23.04 6.40 -9.49
CA ASP A 174 -24.11 6.08 -10.45
C ASP A 174 -24.97 4.91 -9.96
N PHE A 175 -24.36 3.83 -9.48
CA PHE A 175 -25.08 2.70 -8.86
C PHE A 175 -25.90 3.15 -7.65
N GLY A 176 -25.34 4.06 -6.84
CA GLY A 176 -26.05 4.66 -5.72
C GLY A 176 -27.25 5.50 -6.14
N LEU A 177 -27.10 6.32 -7.19
CA LEU A 177 -28.23 7.08 -7.73
C LEU A 177 -29.33 6.19 -8.32
N ILE A 178 -28.95 5.11 -9.02
CA ILE A 178 -29.92 4.14 -9.55
C ILE A 178 -30.66 3.46 -8.40
N ALA A 179 -29.94 2.99 -7.37
CA ALA A 179 -30.56 2.38 -6.20
C ALA A 179 -31.49 3.37 -5.46
N ALA A 180 -31.07 4.63 -5.34
CA ALA A 180 -31.91 5.69 -4.77
C ALA A 180 -33.17 5.92 -5.61
N ALA A 181 -33.10 5.89 -6.94
CA ALA A 181 -34.26 6.04 -7.81
C ALA A 181 -35.23 4.85 -7.71
N VAL A 182 -34.72 3.63 -7.52
CA VAL A 182 -35.54 2.45 -7.23
C VAL A 182 -36.27 2.61 -5.90
N VAL A 183 -35.56 2.92 -4.82
CA VAL A 183 -36.16 3.12 -3.47
C VAL A 183 -37.11 4.29 -3.47
N PHE A 184 -36.79 5.40 -4.17
CA PHE A 184 -37.68 6.53 -4.33
C PHE A 184 -38.99 6.14 -5.01
N GLY A 185 -38.92 5.37 -6.10
CA GLY A 185 -40.09 4.87 -6.82
C GLY A 185 -40.99 4.00 -5.95
N TRP A 186 -40.46 3.12 -5.14
CA TRP A 186 -41.25 2.29 -4.19
C TRP A 186 -41.89 3.11 -3.09
N LYS A 187 -41.15 4.07 -2.54
CA LYS A 187 -41.60 4.87 -1.40
C LYS A 187 -42.64 5.91 -1.76
N HIS A 188 -42.61 6.42 -2.99
CA HIS A 188 -43.42 7.54 -3.47
C HIS A 188 -44.25 7.21 -4.72
N TRP A 189 -44.55 5.92 -4.93
CA TRP A 189 -45.22 5.46 -6.15
C TRP A 189 -46.52 6.20 -6.48
N ASP A 190 -47.35 6.46 -5.45
CA ASP A 190 -48.65 7.14 -5.57
C ASP A 190 -48.50 8.65 -5.80
N ASP A 191 -47.35 9.22 -5.45
CA ASP A 191 -47.08 10.63 -5.66
C ASP A 191 -46.50 10.91 -7.05
N ILE A 192 -45.93 9.87 -7.72
CA ILE A 192 -45.29 9.99 -9.02
C ILE A 192 -46.32 9.93 -10.14
N PRO A 193 -46.37 10.95 -11.04
CA PRO A 193 -47.24 10.91 -12.22
C PRO A 193 -46.97 9.67 -13.09
N THR A 194 -48.02 9.10 -13.70
CA THR A 194 -47.91 7.89 -14.55
C THR A 194 -46.85 8.07 -15.64
N SER A 195 -46.78 9.24 -16.26
CA SER A 195 -45.78 9.58 -17.28
C SER A 195 -44.33 9.61 -16.79
N ALA A 196 -44.09 9.70 -15.48
CA ALA A 196 -42.76 9.72 -14.88
C ALA A 196 -42.37 8.39 -14.20
N ARG A 197 -43.28 7.43 -14.05
CA ARG A 197 -43.04 6.16 -13.34
C ARG A 197 -41.97 5.29 -13.99
N THR A 198 -41.78 5.36 -15.30
CA THR A 198 -40.70 4.64 -16.00
C THR A 198 -39.29 5.09 -15.63
N LYS A 199 -39.15 6.24 -14.95
CA LYS A 199 -37.88 6.82 -14.53
C LYS A 199 -37.48 6.40 -13.12
N PHE A 200 -38.35 5.70 -12.39
CA PHE A 200 -38.17 5.33 -11.00
C PHE A 200 -38.70 3.91 -10.72
N GLY A 201 -38.30 3.35 -9.57
CA GLY A 201 -38.81 2.09 -9.07
C GLY A 201 -38.41 0.88 -9.93
N TRP A 202 -39.36 -0.05 -10.11
CA TRP A 202 -39.13 -1.34 -10.75
C TRP A 202 -38.61 -1.26 -12.18
N ALA A 203 -38.86 -0.18 -12.89
CA ALA A 203 -38.40 0.00 -14.28
C ALA A 203 -36.87 0.03 -14.40
N LEU A 204 -36.15 0.39 -13.33
CA LEU A 204 -34.68 0.46 -13.30
C LEU A 204 -34.01 -0.84 -12.84
N VAL A 205 -34.76 -1.77 -12.24
CA VAL A 205 -34.20 -3.02 -11.67
C VAL A 205 -33.56 -3.92 -12.73
N PRO A 206 -34.16 -4.16 -13.92
CA PRO A 206 -33.50 -4.98 -14.96
C PRO A 206 -32.17 -4.41 -15.40
N TYR A 207 -32.08 -3.09 -15.53
CA TYR A 207 -30.85 -2.41 -15.89
C TYR A 207 -29.78 -2.55 -14.78
N LEU A 208 -30.17 -2.34 -13.52
CA LEU A 208 -29.28 -2.53 -12.37
C LEU A 208 -28.73 -3.97 -12.32
N ALA A 209 -29.60 -4.95 -12.48
CA ALA A 209 -29.21 -6.38 -12.50
C ALA A 209 -28.24 -6.68 -13.65
N PHE A 210 -28.54 -6.21 -14.86
CA PHE A 210 -27.67 -6.37 -16.02
C PHE A 210 -26.27 -5.77 -15.77
N SER A 211 -26.22 -4.54 -15.25
CA SER A 211 -24.95 -3.85 -14.99
C SER A 211 -24.11 -4.54 -13.93
N LEU A 212 -24.71 -5.08 -12.85
CA LEU A 212 -24.03 -5.86 -11.83
C LEU A 212 -23.48 -7.18 -12.40
N ILE A 213 -24.30 -7.94 -13.14
CA ILE A 213 -23.89 -9.21 -13.74
C ILE A 213 -22.74 -8.99 -14.74
N SER A 214 -22.86 -7.97 -15.59
CA SER A 214 -21.81 -7.62 -16.55
C SER A 214 -20.51 -7.24 -15.86
N GLY A 215 -20.58 -6.52 -14.73
CA GLY A 215 -19.42 -6.17 -13.90
C GLY A 215 -18.72 -7.38 -13.29
N LEU A 216 -19.47 -8.43 -12.89
CA LEU A 216 -18.89 -9.66 -12.35
C LEU A 216 -18.05 -10.44 -13.37
N SER A 217 -18.36 -10.28 -14.66
CA SER A 217 -17.65 -10.96 -15.75
C SER A 217 -16.42 -10.18 -16.24
N ALA A 218 -16.18 -8.97 -15.75
CA ALA A 218 -15.10 -8.09 -16.19
C ALA A 218 -13.98 -8.01 -15.14
N GLU A 219 -12.75 -8.39 -15.53
CA GLU A 219 -11.59 -8.48 -14.60
C GLU A 219 -11.19 -7.14 -13.96
N ASN A 220 -11.46 -6.02 -14.63
CA ASN A 220 -11.03 -4.69 -14.22
C ASN A 220 -12.16 -3.82 -13.63
N VAL A 221 -13.29 -4.43 -13.22
CA VAL A 221 -14.41 -3.72 -12.61
C VAL A 221 -14.36 -3.85 -11.09
N ASP A 222 -14.54 -2.73 -10.40
CA ASP A 222 -14.64 -2.66 -8.94
C ASP A 222 -16.08 -2.97 -8.47
N ASN A 223 -16.39 -4.25 -8.39
CA ASN A 223 -17.72 -4.70 -7.94
C ASN A 223 -18.01 -4.36 -6.47
N TRP A 224 -16.99 -4.23 -5.62
CA TRP A 224 -17.16 -3.80 -4.24
C TRP A 224 -17.52 -2.32 -4.15
N GLY A 225 -16.90 -1.48 -4.99
CA GLY A 225 -17.26 -0.08 -5.15
C GLY A 225 -18.70 0.11 -5.63
N HIS A 226 -19.14 -0.70 -6.62
CA HIS A 226 -20.54 -0.72 -7.09
C HIS A 226 -21.52 -1.11 -5.98
N LEU A 227 -21.25 -2.20 -5.27
CA LEU A 227 -22.10 -2.69 -4.18
C LEU A 227 -22.17 -1.68 -3.02
N GLY A 228 -21.03 -1.09 -2.64
CA GLY A 228 -20.98 -0.06 -1.60
C GLY A 228 -21.77 1.19 -1.98
N GLY A 229 -21.65 1.63 -3.23
CA GLY A 229 -22.44 2.72 -3.78
C GLY A 229 -23.95 2.44 -3.76
N LEU A 230 -24.34 1.27 -4.22
CA LEU A 230 -25.73 0.81 -4.22
C LEU A 230 -26.32 0.80 -2.80
N ILE A 231 -25.62 0.20 -1.83
CA ILE A 231 -26.05 0.18 -0.43
C ILE A 231 -26.17 1.59 0.14
N GLY A 232 -25.17 2.45 -0.13
CA GLY A 232 -25.16 3.84 0.35
C GLY A 232 -26.31 4.66 -0.21
N GLY A 233 -26.53 4.60 -1.53
CA GLY A 233 -27.62 5.32 -2.19
C GLY A 233 -29.01 4.86 -1.73
N ALA A 234 -29.23 3.53 -1.66
CA ALA A 234 -30.46 2.96 -1.15
C ALA A 234 -30.72 3.39 0.30
N THR A 235 -29.72 3.27 1.16
CA THR A 235 -29.82 3.66 2.58
C THR A 235 -30.12 5.14 2.75
N LEU A 236 -29.38 6.02 2.07
CA LEU A 236 -29.61 7.45 2.13
C LEU A 236 -31.04 7.81 1.67
N MET A 237 -31.52 7.15 0.60
CA MET A 237 -32.86 7.41 0.08
C MET A 237 -33.97 6.97 1.04
N THR A 238 -33.76 6.00 1.93
CA THR A 238 -34.78 5.65 2.94
C THR A 238 -35.12 6.85 3.86
N PHE A 239 -34.12 7.70 4.12
CA PHE A 239 -34.25 8.88 4.98
C PHE A 239 -34.65 10.15 4.23
N LEU A 240 -34.41 10.23 2.92
CA LEU A 240 -34.79 11.38 2.10
C LEU A 240 -36.21 11.26 1.60
N ALA A 241 -36.84 12.41 1.35
CA ALA A 241 -38.16 12.52 0.76
C ALA A 241 -38.27 13.83 -0.05
N PRO A 242 -39.15 13.89 -1.04
CA PRO A 242 -39.44 15.13 -1.75
C PRO A 242 -40.03 16.17 -0.80
N GLU A 243 -39.79 17.44 -1.08
CA GLU A 243 -40.30 18.54 -0.26
C GLU A 243 -41.80 18.83 -0.58
N ILE A 244 -42.66 17.86 -0.23
CA ILE A 244 -44.10 17.96 -0.44
C ILE A 244 -44.76 18.82 0.66
N SER A 245 -44.21 18.81 1.88
CA SER A 245 -44.73 19.59 3.01
C SER A 245 -43.60 20.29 3.79
N LYS A 246 -43.98 21.33 4.59
CA LYS A 246 -43.04 22.04 5.46
C LYS A 246 -42.36 21.10 6.48
N THR A 247 -43.10 20.13 7.00
CA THR A 247 -42.58 19.12 7.96
C THR A 247 -41.49 18.25 7.32
N VAL A 248 -41.70 17.80 6.08
CA VAL A 248 -40.71 17.02 5.31
C VAL A 248 -39.46 17.87 5.02
N ALA A 249 -39.65 19.13 4.65
CA ALA A 249 -38.52 20.03 4.39
C ALA A 249 -37.66 20.27 5.65
N VAL A 250 -38.27 20.38 6.83
CA VAL A 250 -37.57 20.49 8.12
C VAL A 250 -36.81 19.19 8.42
N ARG A 251 -37.47 18.03 8.29
CA ARG A 251 -36.85 16.71 8.49
C ARG A 251 -35.64 16.51 7.55
N ASN A 252 -35.78 16.81 6.27
CA ASN A 252 -34.71 16.69 5.30
C ASN A 252 -33.50 17.59 5.63
N ARG A 253 -33.72 18.79 6.17
CA ARG A 253 -32.66 19.67 6.66
C ARG A 253 -31.88 19.04 7.82
N TRP A 254 -32.60 18.45 8.78
CA TRP A 254 -31.95 17.73 9.91
C TRP A 254 -31.18 16.51 9.44
N ILE A 255 -31.77 15.67 8.58
CA ILE A 255 -31.13 14.49 8.02
C ILE A 255 -29.85 14.88 7.28
N ARG A 256 -29.86 15.93 6.47
CA ARG A 256 -28.66 16.44 5.77
C ARG A 256 -27.58 16.88 6.75
N ARG A 257 -27.93 17.59 7.84
CA ARG A 257 -26.97 18.01 8.86
C ARG A 257 -26.35 16.82 9.59
N VAL A 258 -27.15 15.85 9.97
CA VAL A 258 -26.70 14.62 10.64
C VAL A 258 -25.80 13.81 9.71
N SER A 259 -26.17 13.63 8.45
CA SER A 259 -25.36 12.90 7.47
C SER A 259 -24.01 13.58 7.20
N LEU A 260 -23.99 14.90 7.07
CA LEU A 260 -22.74 15.67 6.92
C LEU A 260 -21.86 15.57 8.18
N ALA A 261 -22.46 15.64 9.38
CA ALA A 261 -21.74 15.47 10.64
C ALA A 261 -21.17 14.05 10.76
N LEU A 262 -21.93 13.03 10.34
CA LEU A 262 -21.47 11.64 10.35
C LEU A 262 -20.31 11.42 9.36
N CYS A 263 -20.41 11.95 8.14
CA CYS A 263 -19.32 11.91 7.16
C CYS A 263 -18.07 12.62 7.70
N ALA A 264 -18.24 13.81 8.30
CA ALA A 264 -17.12 14.53 8.92
C ALA A 264 -16.50 13.75 10.09
N ALA A 265 -17.32 13.09 10.92
CA ALA A 265 -16.84 12.26 12.04
C ALA A 265 -16.09 11.02 11.55
N VAL A 266 -16.59 10.34 10.50
CA VAL A 266 -15.88 9.21 9.87
C VAL A 266 -14.56 9.67 9.26
N CYS A 267 -14.55 10.78 8.54
CA CYS A 267 -13.34 11.38 8.02
C CYS A 267 -12.35 11.71 9.15
N ALA A 268 -12.81 12.35 10.24
CA ALA A 268 -11.97 12.68 11.39
C ALA A 268 -11.39 11.44 12.09
N LEU A 269 -12.16 10.35 12.20
CA LEU A 269 -11.69 9.06 12.73
C LEU A 269 -10.61 8.44 11.84
N LEU A 270 -10.79 8.51 10.51
CA LEU A 270 -9.78 8.05 9.54
C LEU A 270 -8.52 8.92 9.57
N PHE A 271 -8.67 10.25 9.76
CA PHE A 271 -7.54 11.18 9.91
C PHE A 271 -6.76 11.01 11.22
N SER A 272 -7.40 10.57 12.30
CA SER A 272 -6.74 10.47 13.61
C SER A 272 -5.67 9.37 13.69
N GLY A 273 -5.43 8.62 12.60
CA GLY A 273 -4.46 7.53 12.56
C GLY A 273 -4.78 6.36 13.50
N GLY A 274 -5.93 6.41 14.18
CA GLY A 274 -6.36 5.41 15.16
C GLY A 274 -6.76 4.06 14.56
N ILE A 275 -7.00 3.99 13.25
CA ILE A 275 -7.37 2.75 12.57
C ILE A 275 -6.23 2.33 11.65
N ARG A 276 -5.26 1.63 12.19
CA ARG A 276 -4.30 0.85 11.38
C ARG A 276 -5.00 -0.41 10.91
N LEU A 277 -5.77 -0.30 9.83
CA LEU A 277 -6.57 -1.42 9.29
C LEU A 277 -5.78 -2.38 8.41
N ILE A 278 -4.54 -2.03 8.01
CA ILE A 278 -3.71 -2.92 7.19
C ILE A 278 -2.63 -3.53 8.08
N PRO A 279 -2.72 -4.82 8.40
CA PRO A 279 -1.67 -5.49 9.14
C PRO A 279 -0.41 -5.58 8.28
N LEU A 280 0.73 -5.23 8.87
CA LEU A 280 2.03 -5.58 8.31
C LEU A 280 2.28 -7.06 8.60
N LYS A 281 2.79 -7.78 7.60
CA LYS A 281 3.20 -9.17 7.74
C LYS A 281 4.71 -9.24 7.90
N ALA A 282 5.17 -9.88 8.96
CA ALA A 282 6.59 -10.07 9.22
C ALA A 282 7.22 -11.02 8.19
N HIS A 283 8.32 -10.63 7.60
CA HIS A 283 9.11 -11.45 6.66
C HIS A 283 10.56 -11.50 7.12
N THR A 284 11.11 -12.70 7.15
CA THR A 284 12.42 -12.97 7.74
C THR A 284 13.46 -13.29 6.68
N ALA A 285 14.59 -12.61 6.72
CA ALA A 285 15.80 -12.91 5.96
C ALA A 285 16.93 -13.32 6.93
N GLY A 286 17.00 -14.60 7.28
CA GLY A 286 17.86 -15.09 8.35
C GLY A 286 17.41 -14.55 9.71
N ALA A 287 18.30 -13.88 10.44
CA ALA A 287 17.99 -13.28 11.74
C ALA A 287 17.37 -11.87 11.65
N TRP A 288 17.03 -11.39 10.46
CA TRP A 288 16.41 -10.08 10.27
C TRP A 288 14.97 -10.21 9.79
N THR A 289 14.05 -9.72 10.60
CA THR A 289 12.62 -9.69 10.30
C THR A 289 12.21 -8.25 10.02
N VAL A 290 11.64 -8.02 8.86
CA VAL A 290 11.14 -6.71 8.40
C VAL A 290 9.67 -6.82 8.08
N PRO A 291 8.80 -5.96 8.63
CA PRO A 291 7.39 -5.96 8.32
C PRO A 291 7.12 -5.36 6.93
N VAL A 292 6.36 -6.07 6.11
CA VAL A 292 5.91 -5.68 4.77
C VAL A 292 4.39 -5.59 4.75
N PRO A 293 3.77 -4.65 4.01
CA PRO A 293 2.32 -4.57 3.92
C PRO A 293 1.70 -5.90 3.47
N SER A 294 0.71 -6.40 4.21
CA SER A 294 0.13 -7.75 4.01
C SER A 294 -0.59 -7.92 2.66
N TYR A 295 -0.96 -6.83 2.00
CA TYR A 295 -1.62 -6.81 0.70
C TYR A 295 -0.64 -6.79 -0.48
N TRP A 296 0.69 -6.66 -0.24
CA TRP A 296 1.69 -6.80 -1.30
C TRP A 296 1.82 -8.26 -1.71
N ARG A 297 2.01 -8.49 -3.02
CA ARG A 297 2.11 -9.86 -3.57
C ARG A 297 3.54 -10.34 -3.48
N GLU A 298 3.76 -11.50 -2.91
CA GLU A 298 5.06 -12.16 -2.91
C GLU A 298 5.38 -12.71 -4.30
N GLY A 299 6.63 -12.56 -4.73
CA GLY A 299 7.13 -13.04 -6.02
C GLY A 299 8.66 -13.07 -6.07
N TRP A 300 9.21 -13.31 -7.26
CA TRP A 300 10.64 -13.31 -7.52
C TRP A 300 11.06 -12.05 -8.26
N THR A 301 12.16 -11.44 -7.85
CA THR A 301 12.82 -10.34 -8.57
C THR A 301 13.69 -10.89 -9.70
N PHE A 302 14.15 -10.03 -10.62
CA PHE A 302 15.09 -10.49 -11.67
C PHE A 302 16.47 -10.83 -11.12
N THR A 303 16.80 -10.44 -9.91
CA THR A 303 18.05 -10.86 -9.23
C THR A 303 17.93 -12.24 -8.60
N GLY A 304 16.75 -12.87 -8.68
CA GLY A 304 16.48 -14.18 -8.08
C GLY A 304 16.20 -14.11 -6.57
N ASP A 305 16.07 -12.89 -6.00
CA ASP A 305 15.68 -12.70 -4.61
C ASP A 305 14.15 -12.74 -4.47
N ARG A 306 13.63 -13.12 -3.32
CA ARG A 306 12.21 -12.95 -3.00
C ARG A 306 11.92 -11.49 -2.72
N GLY A 307 10.84 -10.99 -3.34
CA GLY A 307 10.36 -9.63 -3.16
C GLY A 307 8.85 -9.56 -3.00
N TRP A 308 8.38 -8.41 -2.59
CA TRP A 308 6.97 -8.08 -2.46
C TRP A 308 6.67 -6.91 -3.38
N PHE A 309 5.66 -7.11 -4.21
CA PHE A 309 5.26 -6.18 -5.25
C PHE A 309 4.01 -5.43 -4.82
N SER A 310 4.00 -4.12 -5.00
CA SER A 310 2.80 -3.31 -4.79
C SER A 310 1.67 -3.80 -5.69
N PRO A 311 0.40 -3.56 -5.33
CA PRO A 311 -0.73 -3.99 -6.14
C PRO A 311 -0.74 -3.41 -7.56
N THR A 312 -0.21 -2.20 -7.71
CA THR A 312 -0.05 -1.50 -9.00
C THR A 312 1.18 -1.94 -9.79
N GLY A 313 2.09 -2.71 -9.15
CA GLY A 313 3.35 -3.13 -9.76
C GLY A 313 4.40 -2.02 -9.89
N ASP A 314 4.14 -0.83 -9.34
CA ASP A 314 4.99 0.35 -9.43
C ASP A 314 6.03 0.48 -8.30
N ALA A 315 5.99 -0.42 -7.34
CA ALA A 315 7.02 -0.56 -6.31
C ALA A 315 7.29 -2.02 -5.94
N THR A 316 8.54 -2.32 -5.64
CA THR A 316 9.01 -3.63 -5.18
C THR A 316 9.82 -3.45 -3.91
N MET A 317 9.53 -4.23 -2.88
CA MET A 317 10.32 -4.30 -1.66
C MET A 317 11.05 -5.64 -1.61
N VAL A 318 12.34 -5.62 -1.32
CA VAL A 318 13.16 -6.82 -1.18
C VAL A 318 13.85 -6.80 0.16
N VAL A 319 13.81 -7.94 0.85
CA VAL A 319 14.59 -8.17 2.07
C VAL A 319 15.49 -9.36 1.82
N SER A 320 16.78 -9.17 1.94
CA SER A 320 17.77 -10.21 1.64
C SER A 320 18.93 -10.19 2.61
N ARG A 321 19.71 -11.28 2.60
CA ARG A 321 20.97 -11.36 3.31
C ARG A 321 22.06 -11.90 2.39
N THR A 322 23.27 -11.41 2.58
CA THR A 322 24.46 -11.91 1.90
C THR A 322 25.50 -12.32 2.95
N VAL A 323 26.06 -13.51 2.81
CA VAL A 323 27.14 -14.01 3.68
C VAL A 323 28.46 -13.80 2.98
N HIS A 324 29.42 -13.18 3.65
CA HIS A 324 30.76 -12.89 3.16
C HIS A 324 31.81 -13.77 3.84
N GLU A 325 32.97 -13.93 3.22
CA GLU A 325 34.05 -14.69 3.79
C GLU A 325 34.70 -14.03 5.02
N ARG A 326 34.61 -12.68 5.08
CA ARG A 326 35.18 -11.83 6.15
C ARG A 326 34.14 -10.86 6.69
N PRO A 327 34.28 -10.45 7.95
CA PRO A 327 33.47 -9.38 8.49
C PRO A 327 33.60 -8.10 7.65
N LEU A 328 32.50 -7.45 7.38
CA LEU A 328 32.44 -6.22 6.59
C LEU A 328 31.99 -5.04 7.45
N LYS A 329 32.60 -3.87 7.23
CA LYS A 329 32.04 -2.58 7.67
C LYS A 329 30.85 -2.24 6.75
N PRO A 330 29.85 -1.49 7.25
CA PRO A 330 28.68 -1.11 6.42
C PRO A 330 29.07 -0.52 5.07
N GLY A 331 30.01 0.42 5.03
CA GLY A 331 30.47 1.06 3.80
C GLY A 331 30.99 0.08 2.74
N VAL A 332 31.75 -0.94 3.15
CA VAL A 332 32.28 -1.95 2.21
C VAL A 332 31.16 -2.86 1.69
N ALA A 333 30.17 -3.16 2.54
CA ALA A 333 28.99 -3.94 2.13
C ALA A 333 28.16 -3.18 1.10
N VAL A 334 28.03 -1.88 1.31
CA VAL A 334 27.36 -0.93 0.39
C VAL A 334 28.08 -0.86 -0.94
N ASP A 335 29.41 -0.68 -0.96
CA ASP A 335 30.19 -0.59 -2.21
C ASP A 335 30.00 -1.86 -3.07
N LYS A 336 30.01 -3.04 -2.45
CA LYS A 336 29.72 -4.31 -3.13
C LYS A 336 28.29 -4.43 -3.65
N LEU A 337 27.32 -3.83 -2.93
CA LEU A 337 25.94 -3.80 -3.39
C LEU A 337 25.81 -2.88 -4.62
N VAL A 338 26.42 -1.70 -4.56
CA VAL A 338 26.43 -0.73 -5.68
C VAL A 338 27.09 -1.33 -6.92
N GLU A 339 28.23 -2.01 -6.77
CA GLU A 339 28.88 -2.72 -7.86
C GLU A 339 27.96 -3.78 -8.49
N ARG A 340 27.25 -4.54 -7.68
CA ARG A 340 26.30 -5.57 -8.14
C ARG A 340 25.10 -4.96 -8.88
N ILE A 341 24.55 -3.84 -8.37
CA ILE A 341 23.45 -3.11 -9.04
C ILE A 341 23.95 -2.53 -10.36
N GLY A 342 25.12 -1.88 -10.37
CA GLY A 342 25.71 -1.28 -11.57
C GLY A 342 26.05 -2.28 -12.67
N ALA A 343 26.33 -3.54 -12.31
CA ALA A 343 26.53 -4.61 -13.28
C ALA A 343 25.23 -5.05 -13.99
N GLY A 344 24.07 -4.77 -13.38
CA GLY A 344 22.75 -5.20 -13.89
C GLY A 344 21.93 -4.10 -14.56
N VAL A 345 22.28 -2.81 -14.39
CA VAL A 345 21.52 -1.67 -14.90
C VAL A 345 22.43 -0.60 -15.49
N ALA A 346 21.93 0.11 -16.50
CA ALA A 346 22.65 1.22 -17.12
C ALA A 346 22.53 2.51 -16.28
N GLU A 347 23.61 3.31 -16.27
CA GLU A 347 23.62 4.67 -15.70
C GLU A 347 23.23 4.76 -14.21
N ALA A 348 23.62 3.77 -13.40
CA ALA A 348 23.37 3.81 -11.97
C ALA A 348 24.19 4.92 -11.27
N THR A 349 23.52 5.84 -10.57
CA THR A 349 24.12 6.95 -9.83
C THR A 349 23.65 6.97 -8.39
N ILE A 350 24.58 7.19 -7.42
CA ILE A 350 24.24 7.37 -6.01
C ILE A 350 23.82 8.82 -5.80
N VAL A 351 22.57 9.03 -5.37
CA VAL A 351 22.01 10.36 -5.07
C VAL A 351 22.31 10.78 -3.63
N SER A 352 22.14 9.86 -2.66
CA SER A 352 22.52 10.07 -1.27
C SER A 352 23.07 8.80 -0.65
N ARG A 353 23.92 8.99 0.40
CA ARG A 353 24.50 7.92 1.20
C ARG A 353 24.72 8.45 2.63
N ASP A 354 23.94 7.96 3.55
CA ASP A 354 23.88 8.45 4.92
C ASP A 354 24.03 7.31 5.92
N PRO A 355 24.72 7.53 7.06
CA PRO A 355 24.80 6.55 8.13
C PRO A 355 23.45 6.39 8.84
N ILE A 356 23.13 5.18 9.26
CA ILE A 356 21.90 4.86 10.02
C ILE A 356 22.23 3.85 11.12
N THR A 357 21.44 3.86 12.19
CA THR A 357 21.48 2.80 13.22
C THR A 357 20.11 2.15 13.31
N VAL A 358 20.05 0.83 13.09
CA VAL A 358 18.81 0.04 13.11
C VAL A 358 18.97 -1.10 14.12
N ALA A 359 18.04 -1.22 15.06
CA ALA A 359 18.09 -2.25 16.11
C ALA A 359 19.45 -2.31 16.84
N GLY A 360 20.08 -1.12 17.08
CA GLY A 360 21.36 -0.99 17.75
C GLY A 360 22.58 -1.43 16.91
N ARG A 361 22.44 -1.55 15.60
CA ARG A 361 23.52 -1.86 14.66
C ARG A 361 23.72 -0.74 13.65
N ASP A 362 24.99 -0.45 13.37
CA ASP A 362 25.36 0.55 12.38
C ASP A 362 25.14 0.02 10.97
N GLY A 363 24.69 0.91 10.10
CA GLY A 363 24.43 0.66 8.71
C GLY A 363 24.53 1.93 7.89
N GLU A 364 24.13 1.83 6.64
CA GLU A 364 24.00 2.96 5.72
C GLU A 364 22.69 2.86 4.95
N VAL A 365 22.09 4.03 4.69
CA VAL A 365 20.95 4.17 3.77
C VAL A 365 21.44 4.84 2.50
N LEU A 366 20.98 4.33 1.35
CA LEU A 366 21.34 4.87 0.03
C LEU A 366 20.10 5.11 -0.79
N VAL A 367 20.18 6.15 -1.61
CA VAL A 367 19.27 6.38 -2.74
C VAL A 367 20.08 6.27 -4.02
N ILE A 368 19.69 5.35 -4.89
CA ILE A 368 20.36 5.06 -6.17
C ILE A 368 19.36 5.30 -7.28
N GLU A 369 19.72 6.12 -8.26
CA GLU A 369 18.94 6.34 -9.50
C GLU A 369 19.55 5.58 -10.67
N PHE A 370 18.71 5.05 -11.56
CA PHE A 370 19.12 4.36 -12.77
C PHE A 370 18.00 4.36 -13.82
N GLN A 371 18.33 3.96 -15.04
CA GLN A 371 17.34 3.80 -16.11
C GLN A 371 16.95 2.32 -16.27
N LEU A 372 15.65 2.04 -16.31
CA LEU A 372 15.14 0.72 -16.64
C LEU A 372 14.10 0.85 -17.76
N SER A 373 14.40 0.28 -18.92
CA SER A 373 13.53 0.37 -20.13
C SER A 373 13.18 1.82 -20.54
N GLY A 374 14.09 2.78 -20.30
CA GLY A 374 13.88 4.19 -20.60
C GLY A 374 13.10 4.98 -19.53
N GLU A 375 12.69 4.35 -18.46
CA GLU A 375 12.00 4.97 -17.33
C GLU A 375 12.94 5.22 -16.15
N PRO A 376 12.96 6.42 -15.54
CA PRO A 376 13.79 6.71 -14.38
C PRO A 376 13.29 5.96 -13.14
N GLN A 377 14.12 5.08 -12.62
CA GLN A 377 13.89 4.28 -11.42
C GLN A 377 14.75 4.76 -10.26
N VAL A 378 14.29 4.51 -9.05
CA VAL A 378 15.02 4.79 -7.81
C VAL A 378 14.96 3.55 -6.92
N VAL A 379 16.10 3.21 -6.34
CA VAL A 379 16.19 2.26 -5.24
C VAL A 379 16.58 3.02 -3.97
N ASN A 380 15.76 2.93 -2.94
CA ASN A 380 16.10 3.31 -1.59
C ASN A 380 16.43 2.03 -0.82
N VAL A 381 17.66 1.92 -0.30
CA VAL A 381 18.15 0.69 0.31
C VAL A 381 18.83 0.97 1.64
N VAL A 382 18.54 0.15 2.63
CA VAL A 382 19.25 0.11 3.91
C VAL A 382 20.10 -1.15 3.96
N VAL A 383 21.37 -0.97 4.29
CA VAL A 383 22.35 -2.04 4.45
C VAL A 383 22.86 -2.04 5.89
N LEU A 384 22.66 -3.15 6.58
CA LEU A 384 23.20 -3.38 7.93
C LEU A 384 24.24 -4.50 7.86
N THR A 385 25.29 -4.41 8.68
CA THR A 385 26.26 -5.49 8.80
C THR A 385 26.29 -6.07 10.20
N ARG A 386 26.38 -7.39 10.27
CA ARG A 386 26.59 -8.14 11.51
C ARG A 386 27.65 -9.20 11.27
N GLY A 387 28.89 -8.87 11.59
CA GLY A 387 30.03 -9.74 11.32
C GLY A 387 30.22 -10.02 9.84
N VAL A 388 30.09 -11.27 9.44
CA VAL A 388 30.22 -11.71 8.03
C VAL A 388 28.92 -11.60 7.23
N VAL A 389 27.81 -11.17 7.86
CA VAL A 389 26.50 -11.08 7.21
C VAL A 389 26.13 -9.63 6.94
N ALA A 390 25.79 -9.33 5.70
CA ALA A 390 25.13 -8.08 5.31
C ALA A 390 23.64 -8.35 5.11
N TYR A 391 22.81 -7.58 5.79
CA TYR A 391 21.35 -7.56 5.65
C TYR A 391 20.95 -6.37 4.81
N GLN A 392 20.01 -6.54 3.91
CA GLN A 392 19.56 -5.52 2.98
C GLN A 392 18.04 -5.48 2.97
N ALA A 393 17.47 -4.29 3.14
CA ALA A 393 16.08 -4.01 2.88
C ALA A 393 16.03 -2.87 1.88
N LEU A 394 15.38 -3.07 0.75
CA LEU A 394 15.27 -2.07 -0.29
C LEU A 394 13.85 -1.92 -0.79
N ILE A 395 13.56 -0.72 -1.29
CA ILE A 395 12.36 -0.44 -2.06
C ILE A 395 12.79 0.17 -3.41
N GLN A 396 12.34 -0.46 -4.49
CA GLN A 396 12.52 0.03 -5.85
C GLN A 396 11.21 0.60 -6.35
N THR A 397 11.25 1.79 -6.95
CA THR A 397 10.07 2.43 -7.53
C THR A 397 10.47 3.42 -8.63
N ARG A 398 9.49 3.94 -9.38
CA ARG A 398 9.73 5.07 -10.30
C ARG A 398 10.11 6.33 -9.51
N ARG A 399 10.98 7.17 -10.07
CA ARG A 399 11.48 8.39 -9.40
C ARG A 399 10.37 9.28 -8.86
N LEU A 400 9.28 9.44 -9.63
CA LEU A 400 8.12 10.26 -9.25
C LEU A 400 7.34 9.71 -8.03
N LEU A 401 7.54 8.44 -7.67
CA LEU A 401 6.82 7.77 -6.61
C LEU A 401 7.68 7.54 -5.34
N LEU A 402 8.92 8.03 -5.32
CA LEU A 402 9.84 7.84 -4.20
C LEU A 402 9.23 8.33 -2.88
N ASP A 403 8.73 9.56 -2.85
CA ASP A 403 8.13 10.16 -1.64
C ASP A 403 6.90 9.39 -1.15
N ARG A 404 6.26 8.67 -2.06
CA ARG A 404 5.11 7.81 -1.74
C ARG A 404 5.50 6.56 -0.98
N TYR A 405 6.63 5.93 -1.37
CA TYR A 405 7.02 4.61 -0.87
C TYR A 405 8.13 4.66 0.17
N SER A 406 8.97 5.70 0.22
CA SER A 406 10.03 5.84 1.24
C SER A 406 9.52 5.71 2.68
N PRO A 407 8.36 6.29 3.07
CA PRO A 407 7.83 6.12 4.42
C PRO A 407 7.46 4.68 4.79
N LEU A 408 7.22 3.81 3.81
CA LEU A 408 7.01 2.37 4.06
C LEU A 408 8.31 1.69 4.44
N LEU A 409 9.42 2.00 3.74
CA LEU A 409 10.73 1.48 4.08
C LEU A 409 11.18 1.98 5.46
N GLU A 410 11.01 3.27 5.75
CA GLU A 410 11.34 3.85 7.06
C GLU A 410 10.60 3.14 8.19
N ARG A 411 9.28 2.98 8.08
CA ARG A 411 8.49 2.22 9.07
C ARG A 411 8.90 0.76 9.18
N ALA A 412 9.20 0.12 8.05
CA ALA A 412 9.65 -1.26 8.05
C ALA A 412 10.99 -1.41 8.77
N ILE A 413 11.88 -0.42 8.65
CA ILE A 413 13.17 -0.38 9.33
C ILE A 413 13.01 -0.09 10.82
N ASP A 414 12.16 0.88 11.20
CA ASP A 414 11.88 1.22 12.60
C ASP A 414 11.27 0.04 13.38
N GLN A 415 10.52 -0.82 12.71
CA GLN A 415 9.92 -2.02 13.28
C GLN A 415 10.74 -3.29 13.03
N ALA A 416 11.92 -3.17 12.42
CA ALA A 416 12.77 -4.31 12.13
C ALA A 416 13.32 -4.95 13.41
N ILE A 417 13.32 -6.28 13.44
CA ILE A 417 13.86 -7.07 14.55
C ILE A 417 15.09 -7.81 14.05
N LEU A 418 16.21 -7.62 14.75
CA LEU A 418 17.44 -8.38 14.58
C LEU A 418 17.54 -9.44 15.69
N GLU A 419 17.14 -10.66 15.36
CA GLU A 419 17.22 -11.78 16.29
C GLU A 419 18.67 -12.27 16.44
N VAL A 420 18.95 -12.97 17.54
CA VAL A 420 20.22 -13.69 17.72
C VAL A 420 20.21 -14.91 16.79
N PRO A 421 21.22 -15.09 15.92
CA PRO A 421 21.28 -16.24 15.03
C PRO A 421 21.23 -17.56 15.81
N GLU A 422 20.43 -18.51 15.33
CA GLU A 422 20.24 -19.82 15.96
C GLU A 422 21.57 -20.55 16.15
N GLU A 423 22.49 -20.42 15.17
CA GLU A 423 23.84 -20.99 15.25
C GLU A 423 24.62 -20.51 16.50
N LEU A 424 24.46 -19.24 16.89
CA LEU A 424 25.10 -18.70 18.09
C LEU A 424 24.43 -19.26 19.35
N VAL A 425 23.11 -19.29 19.40
CA VAL A 425 22.34 -19.84 20.54
C VAL A 425 22.74 -21.30 20.78
N MET A 426 22.80 -22.11 19.72
CA MET A 426 23.19 -23.51 19.82
C MET A 426 24.66 -23.70 20.23
N ALA A 427 25.57 -22.81 19.79
CA ALA A 427 26.97 -22.85 20.19
C ALA A 427 27.14 -22.44 21.66
N GLU A 428 26.40 -21.46 22.15
CA GLU A 428 26.37 -21.05 23.56
C GLU A 428 25.91 -22.19 24.44
N GLN A 429 24.77 -22.82 24.10
CA GLN A 429 24.24 -23.96 24.86
C GLN A 429 25.22 -25.13 24.90
N ARG A 430 25.85 -25.51 23.78
CA ARG A 430 26.87 -26.59 23.75
C ARG A 430 28.09 -26.25 24.60
N SER A 431 28.53 -25.00 24.55
CA SER A 431 29.65 -24.52 25.35
C SER A 431 29.38 -24.52 26.86
N GLU A 432 28.13 -24.25 27.27
CA GLU A 432 27.67 -24.32 28.66
C GLU A 432 27.53 -25.77 29.13
N MET A 433 27.01 -26.67 28.30
CA MET A 433 26.87 -28.10 28.63
C MET A 433 28.21 -28.82 28.77
N HIS A 434 29.25 -28.37 28.04
CA HIS A 434 30.56 -28.99 28.01
C HIS A 434 31.69 -28.00 28.36
N PRO A 435 31.73 -27.41 29.57
CA PRO A 435 32.64 -26.30 29.92
C PRO A 435 34.11 -26.68 29.97
N ARG A 436 34.43 -27.98 30.06
CA ARG A 436 35.81 -28.51 30.09
C ARG A 436 36.35 -28.93 28.74
N SER A 437 35.51 -29.00 27.69
CA SER A 437 35.93 -29.36 26.35
C SER A 437 36.41 -28.14 25.56
N TRP A 438 37.46 -28.31 24.77
CA TRP A 438 37.93 -27.23 23.87
C TRP A 438 37.06 -27.08 22.62
N GLN A 439 36.46 -28.18 22.14
CA GLN A 439 35.67 -28.19 20.90
C GLN A 439 34.46 -27.23 20.92
N PRO A 440 33.54 -27.28 21.89
CA PRO A 440 32.45 -26.32 21.96
C PRO A 440 32.92 -24.89 22.17
N ALA A 441 34.09 -24.67 22.82
CA ALA A 441 34.67 -23.34 22.95
C ALA A 441 35.14 -22.78 21.60
N VAL A 442 35.73 -23.61 20.72
CA VAL A 442 36.05 -23.20 19.34
C VAL A 442 34.82 -22.93 18.53
N GLU A 443 33.81 -23.79 18.59
CA GLU A 443 32.53 -23.59 17.89
C GLU A 443 31.86 -22.28 18.30
N LEU A 444 31.87 -21.97 19.60
CA LEU A 444 31.37 -20.69 20.12
C LEU A 444 32.19 -19.52 19.60
N GLY A 445 33.51 -19.62 19.60
CA GLY A 445 34.41 -18.62 19.02
C GLY A 445 34.10 -18.33 17.55
N ASP A 446 33.95 -19.38 16.75
CA ASP A 446 33.60 -19.27 15.33
C ASP A 446 32.20 -18.63 15.12
N ALA A 447 31.21 -18.99 15.92
CA ALA A 447 29.87 -18.39 15.85
C ALA A 447 29.90 -16.91 16.23
N LEU A 448 30.59 -16.57 17.32
CA LEU A 448 30.75 -15.18 17.78
C LEU A 448 31.53 -14.32 16.76
N TYR A 449 32.56 -14.87 16.14
CA TYR A 449 33.31 -14.22 15.05
C TYR A 449 32.38 -13.88 13.87
N ARG A 450 31.56 -14.86 13.42
CA ARG A 450 30.62 -14.66 12.31
C ARG A 450 29.59 -13.58 12.59
N VAL A 451 29.11 -13.47 13.82
CA VAL A 451 28.09 -12.48 14.20
C VAL A 451 28.68 -11.13 14.63
N GLY A 452 29.99 -10.94 14.52
CA GLY A 452 30.64 -9.65 14.80
C GLY A 452 30.79 -9.33 16.30
N GLU A 453 31.02 -10.34 17.12
CA GLU A 453 31.28 -10.21 18.56
C GLU A 453 32.76 -10.54 18.89
N PRO A 454 33.72 -9.71 18.39
CA PRO A 454 35.16 -10.10 18.39
C PRO A 454 35.70 -10.31 19.79
N LYS A 455 35.36 -9.48 20.77
CA LYS A 455 35.83 -9.61 22.16
C LYS A 455 35.38 -10.91 22.80
N ARG A 456 34.14 -11.30 22.59
CA ARG A 456 33.61 -12.58 23.10
C ARG A 456 34.19 -13.77 22.35
N ALA A 457 34.43 -13.63 21.03
CA ALA A 457 35.08 -14.65 20.23
C ALA A 457 36.50 -14.94 20.75
N LEU A 458 37.30 -13.89 21.06
CA LEU A 458 38.62 -14.05 21.66
C LEU A 458 38.56 -14.83 22.97
N VAL A 459 37.68 -14.47 23.89
CA VAL A 459 37.53 -15.21 25.16
C VAL A 459 37.19 -16.67 24.94
N ALA A 460 36.39 -16.99 23.93
CA ALA A 460 36.05 -18.38 23.59
C ALA A 460 37.26 -19.15 23.01
N TYR A 461 38.03 -18.53 22.10
CA TYR A 461 39.26 -19.15 21.57
C TYR A 461 40.34 -19.29 22.64
N GLU A 462 40.54 -18.29 23.50
CA GLU A 462 41.49 -18.37 24.60
C GLU A 462 41.11 -19.47 25.60
N ARG A 463 39.83 -19.65 25.87
CA ARG A 463 39.33 -20.76 26.68
C ARG A 463 39.61 -22.13 26.04
N ALA A 464 39.54 -22.22 24.70
CA ALA A 464 39.93 -23.44 23.99
C ALA A 464 41.45 -23.69 24.06
N LEU A 465 42.26 -22.65 23.83
CA LEU A 465 43.75 -22.73 23.86
C LEU A 465 44.29 -22.99 25.27
N ALA A 466 43.61 -22.56 26.32
CA ALA A 466 43.99 -22.92 27.70
C ALA A 466 43.89 -24.43 27.98
N ARG A 467 43.14 -25.18 27.14
CA ARG A 467 42.99 -26.64 27.28
C ARG A 467 43.81 -27.42 26.27
N GLU A 468 43.94 -26.89 25.08
CA GLU A 468 44.71 -27.45 23.96
C GLU A 468 45.52 -26.31 23.30
N PRO A 469 46.73 -26.00 23.79
CA PRO A 469 47.50 -24.82 23.35
C PRO A 469 47.86 -24.82 21.85
N SER A 470 48.01 -26.00 21.26
CA SER A 470 48.33 -26.18 19.84
C SER A 470 47.12 -26.36 18.94
N GLN A 471 45.89 -26.15 19.43
CA GLN A 471 44.65 -26.38 18.69
C GLN A 471 44.55 -25.46 17.45
N PRO A 472 44.69 -26.00 16.20
CA PRO A 472 44.91 -25.16 15.02
C PRO A 472 43.73 -24.24 14.72
N ARG A 473 42.50 -24.72 14.90
CA ARG A 473 41.29 -23.95 14.59
C ARG A 473 41.09 -22.77 15.57
N ALA A 474 41.50 -22.95 16.83
CA ALA A 474 41.46 -21.87 17.81
C ALA A 474 42.54 -20.80 17.55
N LEU A 475 43.77 -21.24 17.20
CA LEU A 475 44.85 -20.32 16.81
C LEU A 475 44.45 -19.50 15.58
N VAL A 476 44.01 -20.17 14.51
CA VAL A 476 43.52 -19.49 13.28
C VAL A 476 42.36 -18.55 13.59
N GLY A 477 41.42 -18.96 14.43
CA GLY A 477 40.28 -18.13 14.84
C GLY A 477 40.72 -16.85 15.56
N ARG A 478 41.65 -16.98 16.53
CA ARG A 478 42.23 -15.86 17.27
C ARG A 478 42.94 -14.87 16.33
N LEU A 479 43.81 -15.37 15.45
CA LEU A 479 44.52 -14.54 14.46
C LEU A 479 43.56 -13.78 13.52
N ARG A 480 42.52 -14.45 13.03
CA ARG A 480 41.50 -13.83 12.19
C ARG A 480 40.72 -12.71 12.89
N VAL A 481 40.42 -12.88 14.19
CA VAL A 481 39.76 -11.81 14.95
C VAL A 481 40.65 -10.57 14.99
N TYR A 482 41.94 -10.70 15.28
CA TYR A 482 42.86 -9.57 15.27
C TYR A 482 43.01 -8.92 13.90
N ALA A 483 43.11 -9.73 12.84
CA ALA A 483 43.27 -9.23 11.47
C ALA A 483 42.06 -8.46 10.95
N HIS A 484 40.85 -8.91 11.27
CA HIS A 484 39.65 -8.38 10.66
C HIS A 484 38.94 -7.28 11.49
N TYR A 485 39.23 -7.24 12.81
CA TYR A 485 38.61 -6.25 13.71
C TYR A 485 39.61 -5.19 14.23
N ASP A 486 40.81 -5.15 13.61
CA ASP A 486 41.83 -4.13 13.85
C ASP A 486 42.15 -3.95 15.36
N LEU A 487 42.42 -5.06 16.04
CA LEU A 487 42.70 -5.06 17.46
C LEU A 487 44.20 -4.79 17.74
N ARG A 488 44.47 -4.00 18.79
CA ARG A 488 45.85 -3.72 19.24
C ARG A 488 46.58 -5.02 19.63
N GLY A 489 47.88 -5.10 19.35
CA GLY A 489 48.72 -6.27 19.68
C GLY A 489 48.74 -7.37 18.61
N GLY A 490 48.11 -7.13 17.44
CA GLY A 490 48.10 -8.10 16.33
C GLY A 490 49.48 -8.43 15.81
N LEU A 491 50.40 -7.46 15.71
CA LEU A 491 51.78 -7.69 15.26
C LEU A 491 52.54 -8.66 16.17
N ASP A 492 52.47 -8.43 17.47
CA ASP A 492 53.16 -9.27 18.46
C ASP A 492 52.57 -10.70 18.47
N LEU A 493 51.22 -10.80 18.34
CA LEU A 493 50.56 -12.10 18.25
C LEU A 493 50.95 -12.87 17.01
N ALA A 494 51.09 -12.23 15.85
CA ALA A 494 51.50 -12.87 14.62
C ALA A 494 52.93 -13.39 14.73
N ARG A 495 53.88 -12.57 15.22
CA ARG A 495 55.28 -12.96 15.44
C ARG A 495 55.39 -14.14 16.41
N GLN A 496 54.77 -14.04 17.58
CA GLN A 496 54.75 -15.11 18.58
C GLN A 496 54.19 -16.43 18.01
N THR A 497 53.13 -16.32 17.16
CA THR A 497 52.56 -17.53 16.54
C THR A 497 53.49 -18.14 15.53
N LEU A 498 54.26 -17.37 14.75
CA LEU A 498 55.20 -17.86 13.76
C LEU A 498 56.47 -18.47 14.41
N GLU A 499 56.77 -18.17 15.66
CA GLU A 499 57.87 -18.77 16.44
C GLU A 499 57.50 -20.15 17.01
N MET A 500 56.26 -20.62 16.92
CA MET A 500 55.82 -21.93 17.40
C MET A 500 56.41 -23.04 16.53
N GLU A 501 56.85 -24.16 17.15
CA GLU A 501 57.33 -25.33 16.42
C GLU A 501 56.20 -26.05 15.65
N ALA A 502 56.53 -26.60 14.47
CA ALA A 502 55.68 -27.44 13.63
C ALA A 502 54.33 -26.83 13.27
N LEU A 503 54.32 -25.62 12.70
CA LEU A 503 53.10 -24.92 12.33
C LEU A 503 52.33 -25.60 11.18
N ASP A 504 51.02 -25.75 11.37
CA ASP A 504 50.08 -26.06 10.28
C ASP A 504 50.02 -24.89 9.29
N ALA A 505 50.05 -25.18 7.99
CA ALA A 505 50.02 -24.18 6.93
C ALA A 505 48.84 -23.19 7.05
N ARG A 506 47.72 -23.61 7.65
CA ARG A 506 46.55 -22.74 7.91
C ARG A 506 46.87 -21.70 8.97
N ILE A 507 47.62 -22.05 10.01
CA ILE A 507 48.08 -21.15 11.08
C ILE A 507 49.06 -20.14 10.49
N THR A 508 50.05 -20.63 9.72
CA THR A 508 51.04 -19.78 9.03
C THR A 508 50.33 -18.75 8.13
N VAL A 509 49.41 -19.18 7.29
CA VAL A 509 48.66 -18.25 6.40
C VAL A 509 47.84 -17.27 7.21
N ALA A 510 47.23 -17.67 8.32
CA ALA A 510 46.47 -16.76 9.17
C ALA A 510 47.36 -15.73 9.89
N ALA A 511 48.56 -16.12 10.30
CA ALA A 511 49.55 -15.20 10.87
C ALA A 511 50.09 -14.22 9.81
N VAL A 512 50.35 -14.70 8.62
CA VAL A 512 50.75 -13.88 7.45
C VAL A 512 49.66 -12.91 7.05
N ASP A 513 48.37 -13.34 7.02
CA ASP A 513 47.23 -12.47 6.77
C ASP A 513 47.10 -11.38 7.87
N LEU A 514 47.42 -11.68 9.11
CA LEU A 514 47.44 -10.70 10.21
C LEU A 514 48.63 -9.73 10.06
N LEU A 515 49.83 -10.18 9.68
CA LEU A 515 50.96 -9.28 9.39
C LEU A 515 50.61 -8.29 8.27
N ASP A 516 49.98 -8.76 7.19
CA ASP A 516 49.50 -7.87 6.12
C ASP A 516 48.44 -6.86 6.63
N ALA A 517 47.51 -7.30 7.46
CA ALA A 517 46.47 -6.45 8.02
C ALA A 517 47.02 -5.32 8.91
N VAL A 518 48.15 -5.56 9.60
CA VAL A 518 48.83 -4.53 10.43
C VAL A 518 49.92 -3.77 9.67
N GLY A 519 50.05 -3.99 8.35
CA GLY A 519 51.00 -3.27 7.48
C GLY A 519 52.43 -3.83 7.45
N ALA A 520 52.71 -4.98 8.08
CA ALA A 520 54.00 -5.62 8.09
C ALA A 520 54.24 -6.55 6.88
N HIS A 521 54.10 -6.02 5.67
CA HIS A 521 54.06 -6.77 4.40
C HIS A 521 55.38 -7.52 4.09
N GLU A 522 56.53 -6.95 4.47
CA GLU A 522 57.81 -7.60 4.25
C GLU A 522 57.98 -8.84 5.14
N GLU A 523 57.60 -8.74 6.43
CA GLU A 523 57.61 -9.87 7.35
C GLU A 523 56.61 -10.94 6.90
N ALA A 524 55.43 -10.55 6.38
CA ALA A 524 54.43 -11.45 5.84
C ALA A 524 54.99 -12.28 4.67
N ARG A 525 55.72 -11.64 3.74
CA ARG A 525 56.38 -12.32 2.62
C ARG A 525 57.48 -13.28 3.08
N ALA A 526 58.39 -12.81 3.95
CA ALA A 526 59.49 -13.60 4.48
C ALA A 526 58.98 -14.88 5.20
N ALA A 527 57.96 -14.73 6.05
CA ALA A 527 57.32 -15.86 6.73
C ALA A 527 56.69 -16.86 5.77
N LEU A 528 56.09 -16.39 4.68
CA LEU A 528 55.45 -17.23 3.68
C LEU A 528 56.51 -17.95 2.80
N ASP A 529 57.66 -17.31 2.49
CA ASP A 529 58.77 -17.91 1.78
C ASP A 529 59.39 -19.01 2.60
N LEU A 530 59.66 -18.77 3.90
CA LEU A 530 60.21 -19.78 4.80
C LEU A 530 59.29 -21.02 4.89
N ALA A 531 58.00 -20.81 5.10
CA ALA A 531 57.03 -21.90 5.15
C ALA A 531 56.90 -22.65 3.82
N TRP A 532 57.07 -21.97 2.69
CA TRP A 532 57.07 -22.59 1.35
C TRP A 532 58.26 -23.50 1.13
N VAL A 533 59.45 -23.08 1.56
CA VAL A 533 60.66 -23.92 1.50
C VAL A 533 60.52 -25.22 2.31
N GLU A 534 59.85 -25.15 3.45
CA GLU A 534 59.56 -26.32 4.29
C GLU A 534 58.47 -27.24 3.70
N GLN A 535 57.47 -26.67 3.01
CA GLN A 535 56.31 -27.40 2.50
C GLN A 535 55.94 -26.98 1.06
N PRO A 536 56.79 -27.22 0.05
CA PRO A 536 56.65 -26.68 -1.31
C PRO A 536 55.42 -27.25 -2.08
N SER A 537 54.90 -28.39 -1.68
CA SER A 537 53.70 -28.99 -2.28
C SER A 537 52.38 -28.59 -1.61
N ASN A 538 52.43 -27.75 -0.58
CA ASN A 538 51.23 -27.39 0.19
C ASN A 538 50.33 -26.42 -0.57
N GLY A 539 49.13 -26.89 -0.97
CA GLY A 539 48.18 -26.12 -1.76
C GLY A 539 47.64 -24.88 -1.05
N ILE A 540 47.69 -24.80 0.29
CA ILE A 540 47.24 -23.64 1.06
C ILE A 540 48.29 -22.53 0.95
N LEU A 541 49.55 -22.85 1.16
CA LEU A 541 50.67 -21.92 1.00
C LEU A 541 50.78 -21.44 -0.45
N ARG A 542 50.64 -22.32 -1.44
CA ARG A 542 50.63 -21.98 -2.86
C ARG A 542 49.58 -20.92 -3.19
N ARG A 543 48.34 -21.09 -2.76
CA ARG A 543 47.25 -20.09 -2.97
C ARG A 543 47.57 -18.76 -2.29
N SER A 544 48.15 -18.80 -1.09
CA SER A 544 48.51 -17.58 -0.35
C SER A 544 49.64 -16.81 -1.07
N ARG A 545 50.64 -17.50 -1.62
CA ARG A 545 51.73 -16.90 -2.44
C ARG A 545 51.16 -16.23 -3.70
N LEU A 546 50.40 -16.97 -4.50
CA LEU A 546 49.77 -16.44 -5.73
C LEU A 546 48.91 -15.20 -5.48
N LYS A 547 48.16 -15.18 -4.39
CA LYS A 547 47.34 -14.02 -4.00
C LYS A 547 48.16 -12.75 -3.75
N ARG A 548 49.44 -12.90 -3.36
CA ARG A 548 50.39 -11.81 -3.09
C ARG A 548 51.34 -11.52 -4.26
N GLY A 549 51.11 -12.13 -5.42
CA GLY A 549 51.94 -11.97 -6.62
C GLY A 549 53.32 -12.61 -6.49
N MET A 550 53.48 -13.62 -5.60
CA MET A 550 54.70 -14.37 -5.41
C MET A 550 54.72 -15.60 -6.33
N SER A 551 55.91 -16.06 -6.79
CA SER A 551 56.05 -17.28 -7.58
C SER A 551 55.56 -18.49 -6.78
N ALA A 552 54.97 -19.46 -7.49
CA ALA A 552 54.59 -20.76 -6.94
C ALA A 552 55.53 -21.89 -7.41
N GLU A 553 56.63 -21.54 -8.13
CA GLU A 553 57.58 -22.48 -8.73
C GLU A 553 58.99 -22.39 -8.11
N ASP A 554 59.28 -21.33 -7.33
CA ASP A 554 60.57 -21.14 -6.65
C ASP A 554 60.54 -21.61 -5.20
#